data_b2d419afb6a70e6239f6b23a70a9e9f2
#
_entry.id   b2d419afb6a70e6239f6b23a70a9e9f2
#
_cell.length_a   1.000
_cell.length_b   1.000
_cell.length_c   1.000
_cell.angle_alpha   90.00
_cell.angle_beta   90.00
_cell.angle_gamma   90.00
#
_symmetry.space_group_name_H-M   'P 1'
#
loop_
_entity.id
_entity.type
_entity.pdbx_description
1 polymer ?
#
loop_
_entity_poly.entity_id
_entity_poly.type
_entity_poly.pdbx_seq_one_letter_code
_entity_poly.pdbx_strand_id
1 'polypeptide(L)'
;MIYSTIAVVIFVVLLLLFFPGDREYQRIPYDVVFLGDSVYGLCRDETSIAAKLQDKTGLKCYNGGLGGTVLGRADAKRRLGYTKDSISAAGLVRSFAVKDFGVQRTVCIREPATDYFEDTLGDLGQIDFTQVKILFIGSGLNDYHSGNPIESTADPYHPYDEYTYCGAIRSIVKELREAYPDLRIIFITPPYTWYTIPELTCEEYDLGGGVLEDYVNAEIGLCQALDVEVIDIYHNYYPHETWDDLYLYTDDGLHPNEAGREKIAQTIAEYLDNYAEDVGVKSPRL
;
A
#
# COMPACT_ATOMS: atom_id res chain seq x y z
N MET A 1 -47.37 17.22 -33.61
CA MET A 1 -47.27 17.24 -32.15
C MET A 1 -46.89 15.86 -31.53
N ILE A 2 -47.50 14.76 -31.97
CA ILE A 2 -47.23 13.40 -31.40
C ILE A 2 -45.78 12.95 -31.59
N TYR A 3 -45.18 13.20 -32.77
CA TYR A 3 -43.80 12.81 -33.08
C TYR A 3 -42.73 13.56 -32.27
N SER A 4 -43.02 14.81 -31.87
CA SER A 4 -42.08 15.56 -31.01
C SER A 4 -42.05 15.04 -29.57
N THR A 5 -43.19 14.58 -29.08
CA THR A 5 -43.30 14.03 -27.73
C THR A 5 -42.62 12.66 -27.61
N ILE A 6 -42.74 11.80 -28.67
CA ILE A 6 -42.06 10.49 -28.71
C ILE A 6 -40.53 10.67 -28.80
N ALA A 7 -40.04 11.61 -29.61
CA ALA A 7 -38.60 11.88 -29.68
C ALA A 7 -37.99 12.36 -28.38
N VAL A 8 -38.71 13.20 -27.64
CA VAL A 8 -38.28 13.67 -26.30
C VAL A 8 -38.27 12.53 -25.29
N VAL A 9 -39.26 11.65 -25.30
CA VAL A 9 -39.33 10.49 -24.39
C VAL A 9 -38.19 9.51 -24.69
N ILE A 10 -37.91 9.22 -25.97
CA ILE A 10 -36.78 8.34 -26.37
C ILE A 10 -35.45 8.97 -25.95
N PHE A 11 -35.27 10.28 -26.13
CA PHE A 11 -34.04 10.96 -25.72
C PHE A 11 -33.83 10.96 -24.20
N VAL A 12 -34.89 11.16 -23.40
CA VAL A 12 -34.83 11.07 -21.95
C VAL A 12 -34.56 9.63 -21.48
N VAL A 13 -35.16 8.61 -22.11
CA VAL A 13 -34.89 7.21 -21.81
C VAL A 13 -33.46 6.82 -22.18
N LEU A 14 -32.95 7.29 -23.32
CA LEU A 14 -31.55 7.10 -23.70
C LEU A 14 -30.60 7.82 -22.72
N LEU A 15 -30.90 9.05 -22.31
CA LEU A 15 -30.13 9.75 -21.28
C LEU A 15 -30.11 8.96 -19.96
N LEU A 16 -31.23 8.40 -19.49
CA LEU A 16 -31.31 7.58 -18.29
C LEU A 16 -30.60 6.22 -18.43
N LEU A 17 -30.46 5.69 -19.67
CA LEU A 17 -29.72 4.45 -19.94
C LEU A 17 -28.21 4.68 -20.11
N PHE A 18 -27.81 5.85 -20.63
CA PHE A 18 -26.39 6.21 -20.83
C PHE A 18 -25.78 6.98 -19.67
N PHE A 19 -26.61 7.63 -18.85
CA PHE A 19 -26.23 8.17 -17.56
C PHE A 19 -27.02 7.41 -16.50
N PRO A 20 -26.59 6.20 -16.10
CA PRO A 20 -27.16 5.56 -14.93
C PRO A 20 -26.99 6.58 -13.80
N GLY A 21 -28.14 7.08 -13.31
CA GLY A 21 -28.18 8.00 -12.19
C GLY A 21 -27.27 7.49 -11.10
N ASP A 22 -26.66 8.40 -10.37
CA ASP A 22 -25.72 8.12 -9.30
C ASP A 22 -26.09 6.81 -8.62
N ARG A 23 -25.38 5.72 -8.96
CA ARG A 23 -25.45 4.54 -8.14
C ARG A 23 -24.98 5.06 -6.79
N GLU A 24 -25.88 5.05 -5.82
CA GLU A 24 -25.53 5.24 -4.43
C GLU A 24 -24.49 4.14 -4.15
N TYR A 25 -23.20 4.49 -4.34
CA TYR A 25 -22.09 3.61 -4.02
C TYR A 25 -22.25 3.34 -2.54
N GLN A 26 -22.57 2.10 -2.19
CA GLN A 26 -22.56 1.69 -0.78
C GLN A 26 -21.12 1.88 -0.31
N ARG A 27 -20.90 3.01 0.37
CA ARG A 27 -19.59 3.29 0.95
C ARG A 27 -19.30 2.24 1.99
N ILE A 28 -18.22 1.50 1.77
CA ILE A 28 -17.81 0.42 2.65
C ILE A 28 -17.04 1.04 3.82
N PRO A 29 -17.54 0.95 5.07
CA PRO A 29 -16.85 1.52 6.21
C PRO A 29 -15.77 0.56 6.69
N TYR A 30 -14.51 1.01 6.67
CA TYR A 30 -13.38 0.36 7.31
C TYR A 30 -12.74 1.32 8.30
N ASP A 31 -12.23 0.79 9.43
CA ASP A 31 -11.44 1.55 10.38
C ASP A 31 -10.00 1.67 9.92
N VAL A 32 -9.49 0.62 9.28
CA VAL A 32 -8.10 0.45 8.87
C VAL A 32 -8.03 0.02 7.41
N VAL A 33 -7.15 0.63 6.66
CA VAL A 33 -6.81 0.21 5.29
C VAL A 33 -5.31 -0.06 5.21
N PHE A 34 -4.94 -1.18 4.59
CA PHE A 34 -3.56 -1.47 4.22
C PHE A 34 -3.35 -1.15 2.75
N LEU A 35 -2.37 -0.33 2.44
CA LEU A 35 -1.71 -0.31 1.15
C LEU A 35 -0.36 -1.02 1.30
N GLY A 36 -0.01 -1.82 0.31
CA GLY A 36 1.23 -2.59 0.38
C GLY A 36 1.47 -3.38 -0.90
N ASP A 37 2.57 -4.08 -0.91
CA ASP A 37 2.98 -4.95 -2.01
C ASP A 37 2.55 -6.42 -1.77
N SER A 38 3.33 -7.38 -2.30
CA SER A 38 3.05 -8.82 -2.17
C SER A 38 3.10 -9.32 -0.72
N VAL A 39 3.85 -8.69 0.17
CA VAL A 39 3.90 -9.05 1.60
C VAL A 39 2.51 -9.00 2.23
N TYR A 40 1.70 -8.03 1.84
CA TYR A 40 0.32 -7.86 2.34
C TYR A 40 -0.71 -8.46 1.38
N GLY A 41 -0.48 -8.37 0.07
CA GLY A 41 -1.47 -8.62 -0.97
C GLY A 41 -1.68 -10.07 -1.34
N LEU A 42 -0.68 -10.94 -1.25
CA LEU A 42 -0.77 -12.32 -1.73
C LEU A 42 -1.69 -13.20 -0.88
N CYS A 43 -1.71 -13.02 0.44
CA CYS A 43 -2.62 -13.73 1.31
C CYS A 43 -3.87 -12.88 1.55
N ARG A 44 -5.05 -13.43 1.22
CA ARG A 44 -6.32 -12.68 1.27
C ARG A 44 -7.42 -13.38 2.07
N ASP A 45 -7.11 -14.53 2.66
CA ASP A 45 -8.00 -15.29 3.54
C ASP A 45 -7.89 -14.84 5.00
N GLU A 46 -8.46 -15.59 5.91
CA GLU A 46 -8.44 -15.33 7.35
C GLU A 46 -7.04 -15.36 7.96
N THR A 47 -6.03 -15.87 7.25
CA THR A 47 -4.63 -15.86 7.69
C THR A 47 -3.85 -14.64 7.19
N SER A 48 -4.49 -13.72 6.47
CA SER A 48 -3.86 -12.48 6.02
C SER A 48 -3.51 -11.56 7.19
N ILE A 49 -2.50 -10.70 7.01
CA ILE A 49 -2.09 -9.72 8.04
C ILE A 49 -3.28 -8.84 8.47
N ALA A 50 -4.09 -8.39 7.52
CA ALA A 50 -5.25 -7.54 7.81
C ALA A 50 -6.33 -8.29 8.62
N ALA A 51 -6.64 -9.54 8.28
CA ALA A 51 -7.60 -10.35 9.02
C ALA A 51 -7.10 -10.65 10.45
N LYS A 52 -5.84 -11.04 10.58
CA LYS A 52 -5.23 -11.28 11.90
C LYS A 52 -5.19 -10.01 12.77
N LEU A 53 -4.92 -8.84 12.18
CA LEU A 53 -4.99 -7.58 12.93
C LEU A 53 -6.43 -7.28 13.37
N GLN A 54 -7.41 -7.48 12.49
CA GLN A 54 -8.82 -7.33 12.84
C GLN A 54 -9.21 -8.22 14.04
N ASP A 55 -8.81 -9.49 14.04
CA ASP A 55 -9.09 -10.41 15.14
C ASP A 55 -8.45 -9.98 16.47
N LYS A 56 -7.26 -9.39 16.41
CA LYS A 56 -6.53 -8.91 17.60
C LYS A 56 -7.10 -7.62 18.18
N THR A 57 -7.57 -6.72 17.34
CA THR A 57 -7.92 -5.34 17.74
C THR A 57 -9.43 -5.07 17.71
N GLY A 58 -10.21 -5.87 17.00
CA GLY A 58 -11.63 -5.59 16.72
C GLY A 58 -11.87 -4.47 15.70
N LEU A 59 -10.80 -3.83 15.17
CA LEU A 59 -10.91 -2.84 14.10
C LEU A 59 -11.24 -3.52 12.77
N LYS A 60 -12.15 -2.95 12.01
CA LYS A 60 -12.48 -3.47 10.68
C LYS A 60 -11.38 -3.12 9.68
N CYS A 61 -10.61 -4.12 9.27
CA CYS A 61 -9.44 -3.96 8.41
C CYS A 61 -9.72 -4.33 6.95
N TYR A 62 -9.21 -3.56 6.01
CA TYR A 62 -9.21 -3.85 4.58
C TYR A 62 -7.80 -4.13 4.07
N ASN A 63 -7.63 -5.24 3.35
CA ASN A 63 -6.39 -5.58 2.66
C ASN A 63 -6.39 -5.00 1.25
N GLY A 64 -5.77 -3.84 1.06
CA GLY A 64 -5.57 -3.19 -0.23
C GLY A 64 -4.19 -3.45 -0.86
N GLY A 65 -3.44 -4.43 -0.35
CA GLY A 65 -2.12 -4.79 -0.88
C GLY A 65 -2.19 -5.36 -2.31
N LEU A 66 -1.24 -4.96 -3.16
CA LEU A 66 -1.16 -5.35 -4.57
C LEU A 66 0.26 -5.84 -4.88
N GLY A 67 0.39 -7.12 -5.19
CA GLY A 67 1.70 -7.76 -5.43
C GLY A 67 2.52 -7.11 -6.53
N GLY A 68 3.83 -6.98 -6.30
CA GLY A 68 4.77 -6.42 -7.28
C GLY A 68 4.67 -4.90 -7.47
N THR A 69 3.92 -4.19 -6.62
CA THR A 69 3.83 -2.73 -6.69
C THR A 69 4.95 -2.06 -5.90
N VAL A 70 5.37 -0.89 -6.36
CA VAL A 70 6.36 -0.02 -5.71
C VAL A 70 5.67 1.05 -4.87
N LEU A 71 6.42 1.73 -4.02
CA LEU A 71 5.93 2.86 -3.25
C LEU A 71 5.65 4.07 -4.17
N GLY A 72 6.62 4.42 -5.01
CA GLY A 72 6.56 5.52 -5.96
C GLY A 72 6.29 5.11 -7.39
N ARG A 73 7.17 5.49 -8.30
CA ARG A 73 7.11 5.14 -9.72
C ARG A 73 8.28 4.26 -10.11
N ALA A 74 8.02 3.25 -10.92
CA ALA A 74 9.10 2.46 -11.50
C ALA A 74 9.81 3.28 -12.58
N ASP A 75 11.14 3.15 -12.66
CA ASP A 75 11.91 3.75 -13.75
C ASP A 75 11.45 3.16 -15.09
N ALA A 76 10.86 3.99 -15.94
CA ALA A 76 10.40 3.62 -17.27
C ALA A 76 11.52 3.05 -18.17
N LYS A 77 12.79 3.40 -17.92
CA LYS A 77 13.94 2.86 -18.63
C LYS A 77 14.24 1.41 -18.25
N ARG A 78 13.93 1.02 -17.02
CA ARG A 78 14.15 -0.34 -16.51
C ARG A 78 12.97 -1.26 -16.78
N ARG A 79 11.76 -0.71 -16.91
CA ARG A 79 10.51 -1.44 -17.12
C ARG A 79 9.68 -0.83 -18.22
N LEU A 80 10.15 -0.91 -19.46
CA LEU A 80 9.38 -0.50 -20.65
C LEU A 80 7.98 -1.14 -20.63
N GLY A 81 6.95 -0.30 -20.63
CA GLY A 81 5.56 -0.75 -20.59
C GLY A 81 5.02 -1.08 -19.21
N TYR A 82 5.73 -0.76 -18.12
CA TYR A 82 5.23 -0.91 -16.78
C TYR A 82 4.10 0.09 -16.51
N THR A 83 2.88 -0.39 -16.57
CA THR A 83 1.67 0.42 -16.38
C THR A 83 1.23 0.52 -14.92
N LYS A 84 2.00 -0.07 -13.99
CA LYS A 84 1.63 -0.19 -12.58
C LYS A 84 1.88 1.06 -11.73
N ASP A 85 2.41 2.15 -12.30
CA ASP A 85 2.58 3.41 -11.55
C ASP A 85 1.28 3.98 -11.00
N SER A 86 0.14 3.67 -11.65
CA SER A 86 -1.18 4.09 -11.16
C SER A 86 -1.68 3.26 -9.98
N ILE A 87 -1.09 2.10 -9.72
CA ILE A 87 -1.41 1.21 -8.60
C ILE A 87 -0.26 1.10 -7.58
N SER A 88 0.79 1.90 -7.74
CA SER A 88 1.76 2.16 -6.68
C SER A 88 1.09 2.84 -5.49
N ALA A 89 1.70 2.82 -4.32
CA ALA A 89 1.13 3.51 -3.15
C ALA A 89 0.85 5.00 -3.46
N ALA A 90 1.80 5.73 -4.07
CA ALA A 90 1.61 7.12 -4.48
C ALA A 90 0.51 7.28 -5.54
N GLY A 91 0.39 6.34 -6.49
CA GLY A 91 -0.67 6.35 -7.50
C GLY A 91 -2.06 6.16 -6.90
N LEU A 92 -2.20 5.25 -5.95
CA LEU A 92 -3.45 5.03 -5.22
C LEU A 92 -3.82 6.23 -4.35
N VAL A 93 -2.86 6.80 -3.63
CA VAL A 93 -3.07 7.99 -2.80
C VAL A 93 -3.60 9.17 -3.62
N ARG A 94 -3.04 9.42 -4.81
CA ARG A 94 -3.60 10.43 -5.72
C ARG A 94 -5.05 10.15 -6.09
N SER A 95 -5.38 8.88 -6.37
CA SER A 95 -6.75 8.49 -6.70
C SER A 95 -7.70 8.67 -5.52
N PHE A 96 -7.25 8.39 -4.29
CA PHE A 96 -8.04 8.69 -3.08
C PHE A 96 -8.28 10.20 -2.93
N ALA A 97 -7.25 11.01 -3.10
CA ALA A 97 -7.35 12.47 -2.95
C ALA A 97 -8.37 13.09 -3.91
N VAL A 98 -8.39 12.63 -5.17
CA VAL A 98 -9.33 13.14 -6.19
C VAL A 98 -10.61 12.30 -6.33
N LYS A 99 -10.71 11.18 -5.61
CA LYS A 99 -11.84 10.21 -5.67
C LYS A 99 -12.09 9.66 -7.08
N ASP A 100 -11.03 9.44 -7.83
CA ASP A 100 -11.09 8.91 -9.19
C ASP A 100 -10.13 7.71 -9.36
N PHE A 101 -10.72 6.53 -9.58
CA PHE A 101 -10.04 5.26 -9.83
C PHE A 101 -10.12 4.82 -11.30
N GLY A 102 -10.50 5.71 -12.21
CA GLY A 102 -10.68 5.37 -13.62
C GLY A 102 -9.42 4.86 -14.30
N VAL A 103 -8.25 5.40 -13.94
CA VAL A 103 -6.96 5.02 -14.52
C VAL A 103 -6.54 3.60 -14.13
N GLN A 104 -6.86 3.14 -12.91
CA GLN A 104 -6.49 1.81 -12.43
C GLN A 104 -7.19 0.68 -13.20
N ARG A 105 -8.39 0.91 -13.69
CA ARG A 105 -9.15 -0.06 -14.50
C ARG A 105 -8.40 -0.49 -15.76
N THR A 106 -7.56 0.39 -16.32
CA THR A 106 -6.76 0.05 -17.51
C THR A 106 -5.64 -0.93 -17.18
N VAL A 107 -5.14 -0.94 -15.95
CA VAL A 107 -4.11 -1.86 -15.49
C VAL A 107 -4.69 -3.26 -15.32
N CYS A 108 -5.85 -3.40 -14.67
CA CYS A 108 -6.53 -4.68 -14.47
C CYS A 108 -6.87 -5.38 -15.78
N ILE A 109 -7.29 -4.63 -16.81
CA ILE A 109 -7.59 -5.19 -18.13
C ILE A 109 -6.32 -5.71 -18.83
N ARG A 110 -5.16 -5.11 -18.57
CA ARG A 110 -3.90 -5.44 -19.26
C ARG A 110 -3.10 -6.56 -18.60
N GLU A 111 -3.34 -6.83 -17.32
CA GLU A 111 -2.58 -7.79 -16.54
C GLU A 111 -3.52 -8.80 -15.83
N PRO A 112 -4.12 -9.72 -16.59
CA PRO A 112 -5.10 -10.67 -16.03
C PRO A 112 -4.49 -11.71 -15.08
N ALA A 113 -3.15 -11.80 -15.00
CA ALA A 113 -2.47 -12.76 -14.12
C ALA A 113 -2.59 -12.42 -12.61
N THR A 114 -3.12 -11.25 -12.27
CA THR A 114 -3.36 -10.79 -10.91
C THR A 114 -4.86 -10.62 -10.69
N ASP A 115 -5.56 -11.74 -10.66
CA ASP A 115 -7.03 -11.85 -10.66
C ASP A 115 -7.72 -11.06 -9.53
N TYR A 116 -7.07 -10.90 -8.36
CA TYR A 116 -7.61 -10.16 -7.23
C TYR A 116 -7.46 -8.62 -7.37
N PHE A 117 -6.69 -8.12 -8.35
CA PHE A 117 -6.43 -6.68 -8.50
C PHE A 117 -7.71 -5.91 -8.87
N GLU A 118 -8.53 -6.45 -9.76
CA GLU A 118 -9.77 -5.79 -10.19
C GLU A 118 -10.72 -5.58 -9.01
N ASP A 119 -10.95 -6.61 -8.21
CA ASP A 119 -11.81 -6.55 -7.04
C ASP A 119 -11.23 -5.60 -5.98
N THR A 120 -9.92 -5.72 -5.70
CA THR A 120 -9.24 -4.85 -4.73
C THR A 120 -9.33 -3.37 -5.10
N LEU A 121 -9.08 -3.04 -6.38
CA LEU A 121 -9.17 -1.66 -6.85
C LEU A 121 -10.62 -1.17 -6.91
N GLY A 122 -11.56 -2.06 -7.22
CA GLY A 122 -12.99 -1.78 -7.16
C GLY A 122 -13.45 -1.41 -5.76
N ASP A 123 -13.01 -2.17 -4.76
CA ASP A 123 -13.33 -1.93 -3.34
C ASP A 123 -12.64 -0.65 -2.83
N LEU A 124 -11.34 -0.46 -3.10
CA LEU A 124 -10.62 0.76 -2.73
C LEU A 124 -11.31 2.01 -3.26
N GLY A 125 -11.85 1.96 -4.49
CA GLY A 125 -12.62 3.05 -5.08
C GLY A 125 -13.96 3.32 -4.38
N GLN A 126 -14.45 2.40 -3.55
CA GLN A 126 -15.71 2.52 -2.81
C GLN A 126 -15.50 2.82 -1.32
N ILE A 127 -14.28 2.74 -0.80
CA ILE A 127 -13.98 3.06 0.60
C ILE A 127 -14.13 4.57 0.82
N ASP A 128 -14.84 4.94 1.87
CA ASP A 128 -14.91 6.32 2.33
C ASP A 128 -13.72 6.65 3.23
N PHE A 129 -12.66 7.17 2.64
CA PHE A 129 -11.45 7.54 3.39
C PHE A 129 -11.68 8.63 4.44
N THR A 130 -12.80 9.34 4.43
CA THR A 130 -13.16 10.26 5.53
C THR A 130 -13.56 9.52 6.82
N GLN A 131 -13.83 8.22 6.73
CA GLN A 131 -14.18 7.35 7.85
C GLN A 131 -13.03 6.42 8.26
N VAL A 132 -12.01 6.30 7.44
CA VAL A 132 -10.81 5.50 7.74
C VAL A 132 -10.02 6.23 8.83
N LYS A 133 -9.68 5.49 9.89
CA LYS A 133 -8.92 6.03 11.04
C LYS A 133 -7.42 5.88 10.84
N ILE A 134 -7.00 4.76 10.25
CA ILE A 134 -5.60 4.41 10.08
C ILE A 134 -5.36 3.90 8.67
N LEU A 135 -4.36 4.45 8.01
CA LEU A 135 -3.82 3.95 6.77
C LEU A 135 -2.41 3.42 7.01
N PHE A 136 -2.23 2.10 6.86
CA PHE A 136 -0.91 1.49 6.83
C PHE A 136 -0.35 1.48 5.40
N ILE A 137 0.93 1.80 5.27
CA ILE A 137 1.67 1.78 4.00
C ILE A 137 2.88 0.88 4.17
N GLY A 138 2.79 -0.35 3.67
CA GLY A 138 3.81 -1.38 3.75
C GLY A 138 4.34 -1.75 2.37
N SER A 139 4.99 -0.81 1.69
CA SER A 139 5.62 -0.98 0.38
C SER A 139 7.08 -0.53 0.47
N GLY A 140 7.93 -1.02 -0.44
CA GLY A 140 9.35 -0.63 -0.49
C GLY A 140 10.26 -1.76 -0.95
N LEU A 141 9.87 -3.01 -0.70
CA LEU A 141 10.64 -4.16 -1.15
C LEU A 141 10.80 -4.17 -2.68
N ASN A 142 9.76 -3.79 -3.42
CA ASN A 142 9.84 -3.71 -4.88
C ASN A 142 10.59 -2.48 -5.38
N ASP A 143 10.67 -1.40 -4.61
CA ASP A 143 11.53 -0.25 -4.91
C ASP A 143 12.99 -0.68 -4.84
N TYR A 144 13.39 -1.38 -3.78
CA TYR A 144 14.71 -2.00 -3.65
C TYR A 144 14.97 -3.00 -4.79
N HIS A 145 14.04 -3.94 -5.09
CA HIS A 145 14.19 -4.89 -6.21
C HIS A 145 14.31 -4.22 -7.58
N SER A 146 13.73 -3.04 -7.73
CA SER A 146 13.82 -2.25 -8.96
C SER A 146 15.09 -1.42 -9.02
N GLY A 147 15.84 -1.32 -7.90
CA GLY A 147 16.99 -0.44 -7.75
C GLY A 147 16.58 1.03 -7.93
N ASN A 148 15.39 1.40 -7.45
CA ASN A 148 14.95 2.78 -7.47
C ASN A 148 15.89 3.61 -6.59
N PRO A 149 16.32 4.80 -7.01
CA PRO A 149 17.14 5.66 -6.17
C PRO A 149 16.44 5.98 -4.86
N ILE A 150 17.17 5.97 -3.74
CA ILE A 150 16.61 6.33 -2.44
C ILE A 150 16.26 7.81 -2.40
N GLU A 151 17.15 8.68 -2.93
CA GLU A 151 16.96 10.12 -2.91
C GLU A 151 17.25 10.73 -4.28
N SER A 152 16.65 11.88 -4.57
CA SER A 152 16.90 12.61 -5.80
C SER A 152 18.31 13.22 -5.80
N THR A 153 19.05 12.98 -6.87
CA THR A 153 20.35 13.62 -7.14
C THR A 153 20.25 14.68 -8.23
N ALA A 154 19.01 15.02 -8.65
CA ALA A 154 18.79 16.05 -9.66
C ALA A 154 19.23 17.44 -9.16
N ASP A 155 19.68 18.30 -10.08
CA ASP A 155 19.99 19.70 -9.81
C ASP A 155 19.02 20.59 -10.62
N PRO A 156 18.12 21.37 -9.97
CA PRO A 156 17.95 21.46 -8.51
C PRO A 156 17.34 20.18 -7.90
N TYR A 157 17.60 19.96 -6.63
CA TYR A 157 17.04 18.84 -5.87
C TYR A 157 15.51 18.85 -5.87
N HIS A 158 14.90 17.70 -6.23
CA HIS A 158 13.45 17.53 -6.30
C HIS A 158 12.93 16.66 -5.15
N PRO A 159 12.52 17.24 -4.03
CA PRO A 159 12.16 16.49 -2.81
C PRO A 159 10.90 15.61 -2.98
N TYR A 160 10.06 15.88 -3.98
CA TYR A 160 8.83 15.13 -4.30
C TYR A 160 8.96 14.33 -5.61
N ASP A 161 10.18 13.95 -5.98
CA ASP A 161 10.41 13.11 -7.15
C ASP A 161 9.99 11.68 -6.86
N GLU A 162 8.83 11.27 -7.33
CA GLU A 162 8.26 9.93 -7.12
C GLU A 162 9.03 8.80 -7.83
N TYR A 163 10.03 9.12 -8.65
CA TYR A 163 11.00 8.13 -9.15
C TYR A 163 12.08 7.80 -8.13
N THR A 164 12.01 8.37 -6.94
CA THR A 164 12.86 8.06 -5.81
C THR A 164 12.02 7.61 -4.62
N TYR A 165 12.59 6.76 -3.79
CA TYR A 165 11.91 6.20 -2.63
C TYR A 165 11.45 7.29 -1.65
N CYS A 166 12.37 8.14 -1.23
CA CYS A 166 12.08 9.26 -0.32
C CYS A 166 11.14 10.31 -0.92
N GLY A 167 11.25 10.57 -2.22
CA GLY A 167 10.34 11.50 -2.90
C GLY A 167 8.91 10.99 -2.94
N ALA A 168 8.72 9.66 -3.11
CA ALA A 168 7.42 9.03 -3.03
C ALA A 168 6.80 9.14 -1.63
N ILE A 169 7.57 8.88 -0.56
CA ILE A 169 7.11 9.04 0.83
C ILE A 169 6.63 10.48 1.07
N ARG A 170 7.43 11.49 0.66
CA ARG A 170 7.05 12.90 0.81
C ARG A 170 5.77 13.26 0.06
N SER A 171 5.62 12.75 -1.17
CA SER A 171 4.41 12.98 -1.98
C SER A 171 3.18 12.36 -1.32
N ILE A 172 3.27 11.12 -0.89
CA ILE A 172 2.20 10.39 -0.20
C ILE A 172 1.75 11.14 1.05
N VAL A 173 2.70 11.51 1.93
CA VAL A 173 2.39 12.20 3.19
C VAL A 173 1.74 13.55 2.92
N LYS A 174 2.27 14.32 1.96
CA LYS A 174 1.71 15.61 1.58
C LYS A 174 0.27 15.48 1.09
N GLU A 175 0.03 14.62 0.11
CA GLU A 175 -1.29 14.44 -0.51
C GLU A 175 -2.34 13.93 0.50
N LEU A 176 -1.97 12.99 1.37
CA LEU A 176 -2.86 12.47 2.39
C LEU A 176 -3.22 13.52 3.45
N ARG A 177 -2.25 14.31 3.92
CA ARG A 177 -2.51 15.39 4.88
C ARG A 177 -3.37 16.50 4.30
N GLU A 178 -3.22 16.79 3.01
CA GLU A 178 -4.06 17.78 2.32
C GLU A 178 -5.50 17.27 2.11
N ALA A 179 -5.67 16.00 1.77
CA ALA A 179 -6.98 15.41 1.47
C ALA A 179 -7.73 14.90 2.73
N TYR A 180 -7.00 14.37 3.71
CA TYR A 180 -7.54 13.70 4.89
C TYR A 180 -6.73 14.08 6.14
N PRO A 181 -6.88 15.28 6.68
CA PRO A 181 -6.02 15.80 7.77
C PRO A 181 -6.14 15.02 9.08
N ASP A 182 -7.24 14.30 9.30
CA ASP A 182 -7.48 13.49 10.50
C ASP A 182 -7.07 12.01 10.33
N LEU A 183 -6.59 11.62 9.14
CA LEU A 183 -6.16 10.27 8.87
C LEU A 183 -4.80 10.00 9.51
N ARG A 184 -4.72 9.01 10.38
CA ARG A 184 -3.45 8.53 10.93
C ARG A 184 -2.71 7.72 9.88
N ILE A 185 -1.53 8.18 9.50
CA ILE A 185 -0.67 7.55 8.48
C ILE A 185 0.45 6.83 9.22
N ILE A 186 0.62 5.54 8.95
CA ILE A 186 1.68 4.72 9.55
C ILE A 186 2.38 3.95 8.44
N PHE A 187 3.67 4.20 8.26
CA PHE A 187 4.50 3.39 7.38
C PHE A 187 4.93 2.11 8.10
N ILE A 188 5.19 1.07 7.33
CA ILE A 188 5.73 -0.21 7.84
C ILE A 188 6.90 -0.57 6.95
N THR A 189 8.09 -0.65 7.51
CA THR A 189 9.30 -0.97 6.75
C THR A 189 9.18 -2.33 6.06
N PRO A 190 9.87 -2.56 4.93
CA PRO A 190 10.02 -3.90 4.38
C PRO A 190 10.62 -4.86 5.42
N PRO A 191 10.21 -6.14 5.42
CA PRO A 191 10.85 -7.14 6.28
C PRO A 191 12.23 -7.53 5.75
N TYR A 192 13.06 -8.11 6.62
CA TYR A 192 14.32 -8.75 6.20
C TYR A 192 14.07 -9.87 5.19
N THR A 193 14.92 -9.98 4.17
CA THR A 193 14.72 -10.93 3.07
C THR A 193 16.01 -11.72 2.73
N TRP A 194 15.81 -12.91 2.18
CA TRP A 194 16.87 -13.81 1.70
C TRP A 194 16.64 -14.13 0.22
N TYR A 195 17.72 -14.34 -0.50
CA TYR A 195 17.72 -14.74 -1.90
C TYR A 195 18.42 -16.06 -2.06
N THR A 196 17.69 -17.14 -2.25
CA THR A 196 18.26 -18.48 -2.44
C THR A 196 19.04 -18.61 -3.74
N ILE A 197 18.79 -17.74 -4.69
CA ILE A 197 19.56 -17.54 -5.92
C ILE A 197 19.71 -16.02 -6.11
N PRO A 198 20.90 -15.45 -5.94
CA PRO A 198 22.25 -16.07 -5.93
C PRO A 198 22.80 -16.54 -4.57
N GLU A 199 22.01 -16.81 -3.55
CA GLU A 199 22.44 -17.16 -2.19
C GLU A 199 23.08 -15.96 -1.47
N LEU A 200 22.32 -14.88 -1.40
CA LEU A 200 22.66 -13.62 -0.73
C LEU A 200 21.54 -13.19 0.21
N THR A 201 21.90 -12.47 1.24
CA THR A 201 20.94 -11.75 2.07
C THR A 201 20.63 -10.36 1.49
N CYS A 202 19.59 -9.72 1.97
CA CYS A 202 19.27 -8.34 1.58
C CYS A 202 20.33 -7.32 2.02
N GLU A 203 21.22 -7.67 2.93
CA GLU A 203 22.36 -6.84 3.37
C GLU A 203 23.55 -6.93 2.40
N GLU A 204 23.58 -7.97 1.57
CA GLU A 204 24.68 -8.24 0.64
C GLU A 204 24.28 -7.93 -0.81
N TYR A 205 22.98 -7.90 -1.11
CA TYR A 205 22.47 -7.83 -2.48
C TYR A 205 22.07 -6.42 -2.86
N ASP A 206 23.00 -5.61 -3.36
CA ASP A 206 22.69 -4.31 -3.97
C ASP A 206 22.15 -4.49 -5.39
N LEU A 207 20.90 -4.08 -5.60
CA LEU A 207 20.19 -4.14 -6.88
C LEU A 207 20.25 -2.83 -7.67
N GLY A 208 21.09 -1.89 -7.24
CA GLY A 208 21.44 -0.65 -7.94
C GLY A 208 20.93 0.63 -7.28
N GLY A 209 20.29 0.52 -6.13
CA GLY A 209 19.87 1.65 -5.30
C GLY A 209 20.46 1.65 -3.90
N GLY A 210 21.24 0.61 -3.55
CA GLY A 210 21.74 0.29 -2.23
C GLY A 210 21.24 -1.08 -1.77
N VAL A 211 21.63 -1.50 -0.58
CA VAL A 211 21.08 -2.68 0.10
C VAL A 211 19.72 -2.34 0.76
N LEU A 212 18.94 -3.36 1.12
CA LEU A 212 17.61 -3.11 1.66
C LEU A 212 17.62 -2.27 2.95
N GLU A 213 18.62 -2.44 3.79
CA GLU A 213 18.80 -1.66 5.01
C GLU A 213 18.94 -0.16 4.73
N ASP A 214 19.53 0.25 3.59
CA ASP A 214 19.64 1.66 3.21
C ASP A 214 18.24 2.28 2.98
N TYR A 215 17.32 1.53 2.35
CA TYR A 215 15.92 1.95 2.15
C TYR A 215 15.18 2.03 3.48
N VAL A 216 15.32 1.04 4.34
CA VAL A 216 14.70 0.99 5.66
C VAL A 216 15.13 2.17 6.52
N ASN A 217 16.44 2.42 6.60
CA ASN A 217 16.99 3.54 7.37
C ASN A 217 16.53 4.90 6.81
N ALA A 218 16.44 5.02 5.48
CA ALA A 218 15.94 6.23 4.84
C ALA A 218 14.46 6.46 5.14
N GLU A 219 13.63 5.41 5.12
CA GLU A 219 12.21 5.47 5.48
C GLU A 219 12.02 5.91 6.93
N ILE A 220 12.69 5.25 7.87
CA ILE A 220 12.60 5.58 9.31
C ILE A 220 13.02 7.02 9.54
N GLY A 221 14.19 7.43 9.03
CA GLY A 221 14.69 8.79 9.22
C GLY A 221 13.80 9.86 8.60
N LEU A 222 13.23 9.57 7.42
CA LEU A 222 12.33 10.50 6.74
C LEU A 222 10.97 10.60 7.44
N CYS A 223 10.38 9.47 7.87
CA CYS A 223 9.14 9.47 8.64
C CYS A 223 9.28 10.28 9.91
N GLN A 224 10.39 10.12 10.65
CA GLN A 224 10.69 10.94 11.83
C GLN A 224 10.79 12.44 11.48
N ALA A 225 11.46 12.79 10.38
CA ALA A 225 11.61 14.18 9.94
C ALA A 225 10.28 14.81 9.49
N LEU A 226 9.34 14.00 9.00
CA LEU A 226 8.01 14.42 8.57
C LEU A 226 6.96 14.35 9.69
N ASP A 227 7.33 13.93 10.90
CA ASP A 227 6.39 13.68 12.00
C ASP A 227 5.27 12.71 11.57
N VAL A 228 5.67 11.58 10.97
CA VAL A 228 4.82 10.47 10.55
C VAL A 228 5.28 9.20 11.26
N GLU A 229 4.32 8.39 11.67
CA GLU A 229 4.60 7.14 12.36
C GLU A 229 5.20 6.09 11.42
N VAL A 230 6.13 5.28 11.97
CA VAL A 230 6.71 4.14 11.26
C VAL A 230 6.87 2.95 12.21
N ILE A 231 6.49 1.78 11.75
CA ILE A 231 6.71 0.50 12.43
C ILE A 231 7.89 -0.19 11.75
N ASP A 232 8.96 -0.37 12.50
CA ASP A 232 10.14 -1.09 12.01
C ASP A 232 9.95 -2.59 12.19
N ILE A 233 9.73 -3.29 11.08
CA ILE A 233 9.68 -4.75 11.03
C ILE A 233 10.94 -5.36 10.37
N TYR A 234 11.95 -4.56 10.08
CA TYR A 234 13.22 -5.03 9.54
C TYR A 234 14.19 -5.43 10.65
N HIS A 235 14.51 -4.47 11.54
CA HIS A 235 15.45 -4.70 12.61
C HIS A 235 14.83 -5.54 13.73
N ASN A 236 15.53 -6.57 14.19
CA ASN A 236 15.15 -7.43 15.32
C ASN A 236 13.76 -8.07 15.19
N TYR A 237 13.20 -8.14 14.00
CA TYR A 237 11.86 -8.64 13.78
C TYR A 237 11.84 -10.15 13.51
N TYR A 238 12.55 -10.61 12.49
CA TYR A 238 12.83 -12.02 12.26
C TYR A 238 14.22 -12.35 12.76
N PRO A 239 14.44 -13.56 13.35
CA PRO A 239 15.80 -14.06 13.48
C PRO A 239 16.38 -14.24 12.08
N HIS A 240 17.62 -13.80 11.86
CA HIS A 240 18.30 -13.84 10.58
C HIS A 240 19.81 -14.10 10.73
N GLU A 241 20.17 -14.83 11.79
CA GLU A 241 21.56 -15.18 12.08
C GLU A 241 22.05 -16.34 11.18
N THR A 242 21.12 -17.19 10.76
CA THR A 242 21.43 -18.37 9.93
C THR A 242 20.43 -18.53 8.79
N TRP A 243 20.82 -19.24 7.73
CA TRP A 243 19.94 -19.55 6.60
C TRP A 243 18.73 -20.42 6.97
N ASP A 244 18.81 -21.17 8.07
CA ASP A 244 17.68 -21.96 8.55
C ASP A 244 16.54 -21.06 9.07
N ASP A 245 16.85 -19.82 9.48
CA ASP A 245 15.86 -18.85 9.96
C ASP A 245 14.91 -18.39 8.88
N LEU A 246 15.33 -18.45 7.59
CA LEU A 246 14.50 -18.11 6.43
C LEU A 246 13.13 -18.81 6.48
N TYR A 247 13.11 -20.11 6.76
CA TYR A 247 11.88 -20.91 6.70
C TYR A 247 11.02 -20.81 7.96
N LEU A 248 11.47 -20.13 9.00
CA LEU A 248 10.66 -19.93 10.20
C LEU A 248 9.45 -19.01 9.94
N TYR A 249 9.67 -17.96 9.14
CA TYR A 249 8.67 -16.90 8.96
C TYR A 249 8.36 -16.57 7.48
N THR A 250 9.06 -17.19 6.54
CA THR A 250 8.83 -17.03 5.11
C THR A 250 8.71 -18.36 4.40
N ASP A 251 8.14 -18.38 3.19
CA ASP A 251 8.07 -19.58 2.35
C ASP A 251 9.23 -19.62 1.34
N ASP A 252 9.71 -18.47 0.92
CA ASP A 252 10.67 -18.30 -0.18
C ASP A 252 11.78 -17.28 0.11
N GLY A 253 11.88 -16.85 1.36
CA GLY A 253 12.82 -15.81 1.79
C GLY A 253 12.29 -14.38 1.64
N LEU A 254 11.16 -14.17 0.96
CA LEU A 254 10.57 -12.86 0.69
C LEU A 254 9.16 -12.71 1.29
N HIS A 255 8.33 -13.72 1.06
CA HIS A 255 6.91 -13.65 1.41
C HIS A 255 6.65 -14.35 2.75
N PRO A 256 5.99 -13.65 3.70
CA PRO A 256 5.73 -14.22 5.01
C PRO A 256 4.79 -15.43 4.89
N ASN A 257 5.19 -16.55 5.49
CA ASN A 257 4.31 -17.68 5.75
C ASN A 257 3.27 -17.32 6.82
N GLU A 258 2.42 -18.25 7.23
CA GLU A 258 1.38 -17.95 8.23
C GLU A 258 1.96 -17.44 9.57
N ALA A 259 3.08 -18.02 10.03
CA ALA A 259 3.75 -17.58 11.24
C ALA A 259 4.33 -16.17 11.10
N GLY A 260 4.88 -15.85 9.93
CA GLY A 260 5.36 -14.49 9.60
C GLY A 260 4.23 -13.48 9.58
N ARG A 261 3.10 -13.81 8.94
CA ARG A 261 1.91 -12.94 8.94
C ARG A 261 1.34 -12.71 10.33
N GLU A 262 1.30 -13.77 11.16
CA GLU A 262 0.90 -13.66 12.56
C GLU A 262 1.81 -12.71 13.33
N LYS A 263 3.11 -12.85 13.14
CA LYS A 263 4.11 -12.02 13.82
C LYS A 263 3.96 -10.53 13.40
N ILE A 264 3.79 -10.23 12.10
CA ILE A 264 3.54 -8.86 11.63
C ILE A 264 2.27 -8.28 12.25
N ALA A 265 1.16 -9.01 12.20
CA ALA A 265 -0.10 -8.55 12.78
C ALA A 265 0.00 -8.31 14.29
N GLN A 266 0.73 -9.17 15.02
CA GLN A 266 0.97 -9.00 16.44
C GLN A 266 1.78 -7.74 16.74
N THR A 267 2.88 -7.51 16.00
CA THR A 267 3.70 -6.29 16.15
C THR A 267 2.89 -5.02 15.91
N ILE A 268 2.04 -5.01 14.87
CA ILE A 268 1.16 -3.87 14.60
C ILE A 268 0.15 -3.66 15.74
N ALA A 269 -0.46 -4.74 16.24
CA ALA A 269 -1.41 -4.65 17.35
C ALA A 269 -0.76 -4.10 18.62
N GLU A 270 0.42 -4.58 18.98
CA GLU A 270 1.20 -4.10 20.13
C GLU A 270 1.59 -2.63 19.96
N TYR A 271 1.97 -2.22 18.75
CA TYR A 271 2.27 -0.81 18.47
C TYR A 271 1.04 0.09 18.70
N LEU A 272 -0.14 -0.34 18.24
CA LEU A 272 -1.37 0.39 18.43
C LEU A 272 -1.81 0.46 19.90
N ASP A 273 -1.62 -0.61 20.66
CA ASP A 273 -1.92 -0.65 22.09
C ASP A 273 -1.00 0.30 22.89
N ASN A 274 0.30 0.25 22.65
CA ASN A 274 1.29 1.11 23.31
C ASN A 274 1.03 2.60 23.02
N TYR A 275 0.72 2.93 21.77
CA TYR A 275 0.35 4.30 21.40
C TYR A 275 -0.91 4.78 22.13
N ALA A 276 -1.92 3.93 22.29
CA ALA A 276 -3.15 4.28 22.99
C ALA A 276 -2.88 4.59 24.48
N GLU A 277 -1.96 3.88 25.11
CA GLU A 277 -1.54 4.13 26.49
C GLU A 277 -0.78 5.47 26.62
N ASP A 278 0.14 5.75 25.71
CA ASP A 278 0.98 6.97 25.70
C ASP A 278 0.15 8.25 25.52
N VAL A 279 -0.90 8.21 24.68
CA VAL A 279 -1.77 9.37 24.46
C VAL A 279 -3.00 9.40 25.36
N GLY A 280 -3.13 8.46 26.29
CA GLY A 280 -4.23 8.41 27.26
C GLY A 280 -5.61 8.11 26.66
N VAL A 281 -5.64 7.52 25.45
CA VAL A 281 -6.85 7.04 24.77
C VAL A 281 -7.09 5.59 25.18
N LYS A 282 -8.34 5.21 25.44
CA LYS A 282 -8.64 3.78 25.70
C LYS A 282 -8.23 2.96 24.48
N SER A 283 -7.47 1.89 24.75
CA SER A 283 -7.12 0.89 23.73
C SER A 283 -8.36 0.50 22.91
N PRO A 284 -8.25 0.29 21.60
CA PRO A 284 -9.37 -0.17 20.76
C PRO A 284 -9.91 -1.55 21.17
N ARG A 285 -9.33 -2.22 22.16
CA ARG A 285 -9.88 -3.46 22.73
C ARG A 285 -11.11 -3.14 23.58
N LEU A 286 -12.25 -3.02 22.95
CA LEU A 286 -13.57 -3.15 23.56
C LEU A 286 -14.51 -3.88 22.63
#